data_34acd60ee271418e270150ecb05cba4e
#
_entry.id   34acd60ee271418e270150ecb05cba4e
#
_cell.length_a   1.000
_cell.length_b   1.000
_cell.length_c   1.000
_cell.angle_alpha   90.00
_cell.angle_beta   90.00
_cell.angle_gamma   90.00
#
_symmetry.space_group_name_H-M   'P 1'
#
loop_
_entity.id
_entity.type
_entity.pdbx_description
1 polymer ?
#
loop_
_entity_poly.entity_id
_entity_poly.type
_entity_poly.pdbx_seq_one_letter_code
_entity_poly.pdbx_strand_id
1 'polypeptide(L)'
;DIAYRYAGVSSSEVTVLTIQKDREDREYEIKFYDDLYEYEVDVNYNSGRIVNFEKDLRNNVNSNQGDNNSNINVSMTEEEARNIALQRVGKNSNEVTFTRVRIDRENGITVYDVYFYDNEKEYEISIDVETKEIVSFKEDYLSNYNNTTTTNDYIGVDKAKEIVLNHAGL
;
A
#
# COMPACT_ATOMS: atom_id res chain seq x y z
N ASP A 1 8.42 9.97 -7.29
CA ASP A 1 8.61 9.00 -8.38
C ASP A 1 8.38 7.55 -7.95
N ILE A 2 8.85 7.10 -6.77
CA ILE A 2 8.56 5.76 -6.22
C ILE A 2 7.05 5.59 -6.02
N ALA A 3 6.39 6.57 -5.41
CA ALA A 3 4.95 6.56 -5.16
C ALA A 3 4.12 6.42 -6.44
N TYR A 4 4.42 7.20 -7.47
CA TYR A 4 3.69 7.14 -8.75
C TYR A 4 3.86 5.80 -9.45
N ARG A 5 5.07 5.25 -9.47
CA ARG A 5 5.31 3.92 -10.05
C ARG A 5 4.59 2.82 -9.30
N TYR A 6 4.52 2.93 -7.98
CA TYR A 6 3.79 1.98 -7.17
C TYR A 6 2.29 2.03 -7.47
N ALA A 7 1.73 3.24 -7.57
CA ALA A 7 0.33 3.48 -7.92
C ALA A 7 0.00 3.15 -9.39
N GLY A 8 1.01 2.86 -10.24
CA GLY A 8 0.80 2.55 -11.66
C GLY A 8 0.47 3.77 -12.51
N VAL A 9 0.81 4.98 -12.07
CA VAL A 9 0.50 6.25 -12.75
C VAL A 9 1.76 7.01 -13.18
N SER A 10 1.64 7.83 -14.22
CA SER A 10 2.71 8.74 -14.67
C SER A 10 2.67 10.05 -13.91
N SER A 11 3.83 10.65 -13.65
CA SER A 11 3.92 11.97 -13.02
C SER A 11 3.25 13.10 -13.83
N SER A 12 3.02 12.89 -15.12
CA SER A 12 2.29 13.83 -15.98
C SER A 12 0.76 13.72 -15.89
N GLU A 13 0.26 12.62 -15.31
CA GLU A 13 -1.17 12.31 -15.18
C GLU A 13 -1.72 12.64 -13.80
N VAL A 14 -0.86 13.02 -12.87
CA VAL A 14 -1.25 13.26 -11.48
C VAL A 14 -1.02 14.71 -11.05
N THR A 15 -1.85 15.17 -10.12
CA THR A 15 -1.66 16.41 -9.39
C THR A 15 -1.27 16.09 -7.95
N VAL A 16 -0.13 16.61 -7.52
CA VAL A 16 0.34 16.45 -6.13
C VAL A 16 -0.41 17.39 -5.21
N LEU A 17 -0.97 16.86 -4.14
CA LEU A 17 -1.63 17.64 -3.08
C LEU A 17 -0.65 18.03 -1.98
N THR A 18 0.02 17.04 -1.41
CA THR A 18 0.97 17.24 -0.31
C THR A 18 2.14 16.28 -0.41
N ILE A 19 3.29 16.72 0.10
CA ILE A 19 4.43 15.88 0.43
C ILE A 19 4.88 16.35 1.80
N GLN A 20 4.72 15.51 2.81
CA GLN A 20 5.13 15.79 4.18
C GLN A 20 6.23 14.83 4.61
N LYS A 21 7.09 15.27 5.52
CA LYS A 21 8.10 14.42 6.13
C LYS A 21 7.74 14.17 7.58
N ASP A 22 7.37 12.94 7.89
CA ASP A 22 7.27 12.47 9.24
C ASP A 22 8.65 12.01 9.73
N ARG A 23 9.11 12.57 10.86
CA ARG A 23 10.41 12.23 11.45
C ARG A 23 10.30 11.15 12.51
N GLU A 24 9.13 10.99 13.09
CA GLU A 24 8.84 10.02 14.13
C GLU A 24 8.78 8.64 13.53
N ASP A 25 8.01 8.47 12.43
CA ASP A 25 7.87 7.22 11.72
C ASP A 25 8.92 7.02 10.61
N ARG A 26 9.72 8.06 10.33
CA ARG A 26 10.77 8.05 9.32
C ARG A 26 10.24 7.88 7.91
N GLU A 27 9.17 8.58 7.58
CA GLU A 27 8.43 8.44 6.33
C GLU A 27 8.24 9.77 5.60
N TYR A 28 8.00 9.68 4.29
CA TYR A 28 7.38 10.72 3.51
C TYR A 28 5.94 10.30 3.24
N GLU A 29 4.99 11.07 3.72
CA GLU A 29 3.58 11.00 3.34
C GLU A 29 3.38 11.78 2.05
N ILE A 30 2.87 11.12 1.01
CA ILE A 30 2.69 11.70 -0.31
C ILE A 30 1.24 11.49 -0.73
N LYS A 31 0.50 12.60 -0.88
CA LYS A 31 -0.88 12.58 -1.39
C LYS A 31 -0.95 13.20 -2.78
N PHE A 32 -1.57 12.51 -3.70
CA PHE A 32 -1.78 12.97 -5.08
C PHE A 32 -3.04 12.36 -5.67
N TYR A 33 -3.50 12.88 -6.80
CA TYR A 33 -4.67 12.34 -7.49
C TYR A 33 -4.49 12.38 -9.00
N ASP A 34 -5.18 11.48 -9.68
CA ASP A 34 -5.46 11.53 -11.12
C ASP A 34 -6.94 11.91 -11.36
N ASP A 35 -7.46 11.68 -12.57
CA ASP A 35 -8.85 12.00 -12.92
C ASP A 35 -9.87 11.18 -12.13
N LEU A 36 -9.53 9.96 -11.67
CA LEU A 36 -10.44 8.99 -11.07
C LEU A 36 -10.17 8.73 -9.60
N TYR A 37 -8.89 8.70 -9.19
CA TYR A 37 -8.46 8.25 -7.88
C TYR A 37 -7.66 9.30 -7.12
N GLU A 38 -7.80 9.27 -5.80
CA GLU A 38 -6.89 9.88 -4.84
C GLU A 38 -6.01 8.79 -4.24
N TYR A 39 -4.73 9.11 -4.04
CA TYR A 39 -3.72 8.20 -3.54
C TYR A 39 -3.04 8.80 -2.32
N GLU A 40 -2.83 7.97 -1.30
CA GLU A 40 -1.95 8.24 -0.18
C GLU A 40 -0.84 7.19 -0.15
N VAL A 41 0.41 7.65 -0.11
CA VAL A 41 1.58 6.75 -0.18
C VAL A 41 2.62 7.19 0.84
N ASP A 42 2.91 6.31 1.80
CA ASP A 42 3.97 6.54 2.75
C ASP A 42 5.21 5.74 2.38
N VAL A 43 6.31 6.46 2.27
CA VAL A 43 7.60 5.93 1.84
C VAL A 43 8.60 6.07 2.96
N ASN A 44 9.08 4.97 3.50
CA ASN A 44 10.17 5.00 4.46
C ASN A 44 11.41 5.63 3.81
N TYR A 45 11.87 6.78 4.35
CA TYR A 45 12.92 7.57 3.70
C TYR A 45 14.34 6.99 3.86
N ASN A 46 14.53 5.97 4.70
CA ASN A 46 15.80 5.29 4.83
C ASN A 46 15.96 4.17 3.79
N SER A 47 14.89 3.41 3.55
CA SER A 47 14.90 2.22 2.70
C SER A 47 14.29 2.45 1.32
N GLY A 48 13.44 3.48 1.16
CA GLY A 48 12.64 3.71 -0.04
C GLY A 48 11.48 2.71 -0.20
N ARG A 49 11.17 1.92 0.85
CA ARG A 49 10.02 1.00 0.82
C ARG A 49 8.71 1.76 0.99
N ILE A 50 7.67 1.29 0.30
CA ILE A 50 6.30 1.70 0.56
C ILE A 50 5.84 0.96 1.82
N VAL A 51 5.43 1.69 2.83
CA VAL A 51 4.93 1.16 4.11
C VAL A 51 3.43 1.32 4.27
N ASN A 52 2.86 2.32 3.58
CA ASN A 52 1.42 2.52 3.47
C ASN A 52 1.05 2.88 2.02
N PHE A 53 -0.10 2.42 1.57
CA PHE A 53 -0.68 2.76 0.27
C PHE A 53 -2.20 2.67 0.36
N GLU A 54 -2.87 3.74 -0.05
CA GLU A 54 -4.32 3.79 -0.20
C GLU A 54 -4.66 4.36 -1.57
N LYS A 55 -5.72 3.83 -2.19
CA LYS A 55 -6.24 4.23 -3.48
C LYS A 55 -7.77 4.34 -3.39
N ASP A 56 -8.27 5.55 -3.35
CA ASP A 56 -9.69 5.85 -3.18
C ASP A 56 -10.30 6.49 -4.42
N LEU A 57 -11.56 6.13 -4.73
CA LEU A 57 -12.32 6.83 -5.76
C LEU A 57 -12.62 8.27 -5.32
N ARG A 58 -12.30 9.24 -6.17
CA ARG A 58 -12.64 10.64 -5.91
C ARG A 58 -14.14 10.86 -5.91
N ASN A 59 -14.66 11.53 -4.89
CA ASN A 59 -16.09 11.80 -4.66
C ASN A 59 -16.84 12.57 -5.76
N ASN A 60 -16.22 12.82 -6.92
CA ASN A 60 -16.86 13.48 -8.06
C ASN A 60 -17.44 12.51 -9.09
N VAL A 61 -17.24 11.21 -8.92
CA VAL A 61 -17.91 10.18 -9.71
C VAL A 61 -19.17 9.79 -8.95
N ASN A 62 -20.35 10.17 -9.47
CA ASN A 62 -21.67 9.92 -8.92
C ASN A 62 -21.83 8.46 -8.45
N SER A 63 -21.50 8.17 -7.20
CA SER A 63 -21.81 6.89 -6.57
C SER A 63 -23.23 6.89 -6.03
N ASN A 64 -24.22 6.85 -6.94
CA ASN A 64 -25.55 6.42 -6.60
C ASN A 64 -25.56 4.90 -6.55
N GLN A 65 -25.16 4.31 -5.41
CA GLN A 65 -25.49 2.93 -5.14
C GLN A 65 -25.70 2.71 -3.64
N GLY A 66 -27.00 2.60 -3.33
CA GLY A 66 -27.47 2.20 -2.01
C GLY A 66 -27.13 0.73 -1.73
N ASP A 67 -27.00 0.46 -0.44
CA ASP A 67 -26.94 -0.88 0.15
C ASP A 67 -27.97 -1.83 -0.48
N ASN A 68 -27.47 -2.78 -1.26
CA ASN A 68 -28.21 -3.98 -1.57
C ASN A 68 -27.31 -5.19 -1.27
N ASN A 69 -27.74 -5.93 -0.26
CA ASN A 69 -27.27 -7.28 0.06
C ASN A 69 -27.56 -8.20 -1.14
N SER A 70 -26.72 -8.15 -2.14
CA SER A 70 -26.78 -8.97 -3.34
C SER A 70 -25.64 -9.98 -3.25
N ASN A 71 -25.90 -11.23 -3.59
CA ASN A 71 -24.89 -12.27 -3.82
C ASN A 71 -23.69 -11.66 -4.55
N ILE A 72 -22.63 -11.36 -3.80
CA ILE A 72 -21.39 -10.83 -4.37
C ILE A 72 -20.78 -11.98 -5.14
N ASN A 73 -20.84 -11.88 -6.46
CA ASN A 73 -20.18 -12.84 -7.34
C ASN A 73 -18.69 -12.50 -7.32
N VAL A 74 -17.97 -13.04 -6.32
CA VAL A 74 -16.55 -12.77 -6.11
C VAL A 74 -15.78 -13.56 -7.17
N SER A 75 -15.11 -12.88 -8.09
CA SER A 75 -14.30 -13.49 -9.15
C SER A 75 -12.95 -14.01 -8.63
N MET A 76 -12.57 -13.65 -7.40
CA MET A 76 -11.32 -14.03 -6.74
C MET A 76 -11.61 -14.95 -5.54
N THR A 77 -10.76 -15.94 -5.33
CA THR A 77 -10.83 -16.82 -4.17
C THR A 77 -9.98 -16.28 -3.02
N GLU A 78 -10.29 -16.70 -1.78
CA GLU A 78 -9.48 -16.40 -0.60
C GLU A 78 -8.01 -16.84 -0.77
N GLU A 79 -7.78 -17.98 -1.41
CA GLU A 79 -6.43 -18.49 -1.67
C GLU A 79 -5.66 -17.57 -2.64
N GLU A 80 -6.33 -17.07 -3.68
CA GLU A 80 -5.73 -16.07 -4.58
C GLU A 80 -5.40 -14.78 -3.85
N ALA A 81 -6.31 -14.29 -2.97
CA ALA A 81 -6.06 -13.10 -2.16
C ALA A 81 -4.83 -13.27 -1.26
N ARG A 82 -4.72 -14.40 -0.55
CA ARG A 82 -3.53 -14.74 0.25
C ARG A 82 -2.25 -14.75 -0.58
N ASN A 83 -2.29 -15.33 -1.78
CA ASN A 83 -1.13 -15.40 -2.65
C ASN A 83 -0.69 -14.02 -3.15
N ILE A 84 -1.62 -13.14 -3.52
CA ILE A 84 -1.34 -11.75 -3.90
C ILE A 84 -0.69 -11.01 -2.72
N ALA A 85 -1.26 -11.14 -1.52
CA ALA A 85 -0.75 -10.52 -0.32
C ALA A 85 0.69 -10.99 0.01
N LEU A 86 0.96 -12.29 -0.07
CA LEU A 86 2.30 -12.86 0.14
C LEU A 86 3.31 -12.35 -0.89
N GLN A 87 2.92 -12.30 -2.17
CA GLN A 87 3.78 -11.75 -3.22
C GLN A 87 4.14 -10.28 -2.97
N ARG A 88 3.17 -9.49 -2.48
CA ARG A 88 3.39 -8.08 -2.15
C ARG A 88 4.52 -7.87 -1.14
N VAL A 89 4.59 -8.72 -0.12
CA VAL A 89 5.58 -8.62 0.96
C VAL A 89 6.82 -9.49 0.74
N GLY A 90 6.84 -10.30 -0.32
CA GLY A 90 7.96 -11.17 -0.66
C GLY A 90 8.16 -12.34 0.32
N LYS A 91 7.05 -12.87 0.88
CA LYS A 91 7.05 -13.96 1.86
C LYS A 91 6.39 -15.21 1.30
N ASN A 92 6.70 -16.36 1.91
CA ASN A 92 6.01 -17.62 1.67
C ASN A 92 5.00 -17.89 2.79
N SER A 93 4.03 -18.74 2.55
CA SER A 93 2.97 -19.07 3.51
C SER A 93 3.47 -19.67 4.83
N ASN A 94 4.64 -20.31 4.84
CA ASN A 94 5.25 -20.89 6.03
C ASN A 94 6.04 -19.85 6.87
N GLU A 95 6.22 -18.64 6.39
CA GLU A 95 6.94 -17.55 7.07
C GLU A 95 5.99 -16.59 7.79
N VAL A 96 4.69 -16.76 7.62
CA VAL A 96 3.67 -15.86 8.15
C VAL A 96 2.55 -16.61 8.86
N THR A 97 1.81 -15.89 9.70
CA THR A 97 0.57 -16.37 10.32
C THR A 97 -0.57 -15.46 9.89
N PHE A 98 -1.53 -16.02 9.15
CA PHE A 98 -2.76 -15.29 8.81
C PHE A 98 -3.68 -15.21 10.02
N THR A 99 -4.14 -14.01 10.33
CA THR A 99 -5.07 -13.75 11.44
C THR A 99 -6.50 -13.61 10.96
N ARG A 100 -6.69 -13.02 9.79
CA ARG A 100 -8.02 -12.82 9.21
C ARG A 100 -7.93 -12.69 7.69
N VAL A 101 -8.90 -13.25 6.99
CA VAL A 101 -9.19 -12.95 5.59
C VAL A 101 -10.69 -12.82 5.47
N ARG A 102 -11.18 -11.71 4.95
CA ARG A 102 -12.61 -11.44 4.82
C ARG A 102 -12.89 -10.64 3.54
N ILE A 103 -14.13 -10.73 3.08
CA ILE A 103 -14.65 -9.82 2.06
C ILE A 103 -15.23 -8.61 2.80
N ASP A 104 -14.89 -7.41 2.32
CA ASP A 104 -15.47 -6.15 2.80
C ASP A 104 -15.82 -5.25 1.60
N ARG A 105 -16.40 -4.10 1.89
CA ARG A 105 -16.77 -3.11 0.91
C ARG A 105 -16.20 -1.76 1.30
N GLU A 106 -15.23 -1.29 0.52
CA GLU A 106 -14.54 -0.04 0.75
C GLU A 106 -14.77 0.91 -0.43
N ASN A 107 -15.18 2.15 -0.16
CA ASN A 107 -15.38 3.20 -1.16
C ASN A 107 -16.15 2.76 -2.42
N GLY A 108 -17.10 1.84 -2.26
CA GLY A 108 -17.95 1.33 -3.35
C GLY A 108 -17.38 0.13 -4.12
N ILE A 109 -16.16 -0.30 -3.85
CA ILE A 109 -15.56 -1.52 -4.37
C ILE A 109 -15.62 -2.66 -3.35
N THR A 110 -15.65 -3.90 -3.86
CA THR A 110 -15.59 -5.09 -3.01
C THR A 110 -14.15 -5.55 -2.93
N VAL A 111 -13.64 -5.74 -1.72
CA VAL A 111 -12.25 -6.12 -1.46
C VAL A 111 -12.14 -7.40 -0.65
N TYR A 112 -11.01 -8.08 -0.77
CA TYR A 112 -10.52 -9.00 0.25
C TYR A 112 -9.54 -8.27 1.15
N ASP A 113 -9.87 -8.17 2.44
CA ASP A 113 -8.93 -7.75 3.49
C ASP A 113 -8.16 -8.95 3.99
N VAL A 114 -6.85 -8.89 3.88
CA VAL A 114 -5.92 -9.95 4.30
C VAL A 114 -5.03 -9.42 5.40
N TYR A 115 -5.19 -9.97 6.62
CA TYR A 115 -4.39 -9.64 7.80
C TYR A 115 -3.48 -10.79 8.16
N PHE A 116 -2.20 -10.52 8.32
CA PHE A 116 -1.22 -11.51 8.72
C PHE A 116 0.01 -10.85 9.34
N TYR A 117 0.84 -11.64 9.98
CA TYR A 117 2.09 -11.18 10.57
C TYR A 117 3.21 -12.22 10.36
N ASP A 118 4.45 -11.73 10.39
CA ASP A 118 5.65 -12.53 10.53
C ASP A 118 6.29 -12.29 11.92
N ASN A 119 7.56 -12.62 12.10
CA ASN A 119 8.25 -12.43 13.38
C ASN A 119 8.55 -10.97 13.73
N GLU A 120 8.45 -10.04 12.77
CA GLU A 120 8.88 -8.65 12.91
C GLU A 120 7.75 -7.66 12.70
N LYS A 121 6.83 -7.97 11.77
CA LYS A 121 5.83 -7.05 11.26
C LYS A 121 4.45 -7.67 11.17
N GLU A 122 3.46 -6.80 11.27
CA GLU A 122 2.08 -7.07 10.87
C GLU A 122 1.76 -6.36 9.56
N TYR A 123 0.84 -6.96 8.80
CA TYR A 123 0.44 -6.51 7.47
C TYR A 123 -1.08 -6.49 7.35
N GLU A 124 -1.58 -5.45 6.72
CA GLU A 124 -2.97 -5.30 6.30
C GLU A 124 -2.99 -4.98 4.81
N ILE A 125 -3.71 -5.78 4.03
CA ILE A 125 -3.74 -5.64 2.57
C ILE A 125 -5.17 -5.80 2.08
N SER A 126 -5.70 -4.77 1.42
CA SER A 126 -7.00 -4.82 0.75
C SER A 126 -6.81 -4.97 -0.76
N ILE A 127 -7.49 -5.95 -1.35
CA ILE A 127 -7.35 -6.34 -2.75
C ILE A 127 -8.72 -6.30 -3.41
N ASP A 128 -8.88 -5.51 -4.47
CA ASP A 128 -10.09 -5.46 -5.29
C ASP A 128 -10.38 -6.84 -5.89
N VAL A 129 -11.58 -7.36 -5.65
CA VAL A 129 -11.97 -8.72 -6.07
C VAL A 129 -12.16 -8.85 -7.58
N GLU A 130 -12.39 -7.76 -8.30
CA GLU A 130 -12.62 -7.75 -9.74
C GLU A 130 -11.33 -7.57 -10.54
N THR A 131 -10.52 -6.57 -10.13
CA THR A 131 -9.28 -6.21 -10.83
C THR A 131 -8.06 -6.97 -10.33
N LYS A 132 -8.12 -7.53 -9.10
CA LYS A 132 -7.01 -8.17 -8.37
C LYS A 132 -5.87 -7.19 -8.05
N GLU A 133 -6.14 -5.89 -8.13
CA GLU A 133 -5.19 -4.85 -7.72
C GLU A 133 -5.21 -4.67 -6.20
N ILE A 134 -4.06 -4.36 -5.63
CA ILE A 134 -3.97 -3.91 -4.25
C ILE A 134 -4.43 -2.46 -4.21
N VAL A 135 -5.47 -2.19 -3.43
CA VAL A 135 -6.04 -0.85 -3.23
C VAL A 135 -5.64 -0.22 -1.90
N SER A 136 -5.26 -1.07 -0.93
CA SER A 136 -4.69 -0.62 0.34
C SER A 136 -3.58 -1.58 0.79
N PHE A 137 -2.54 -1.02 1.38
CA PHE A 137 -1.43 -1.76 1.96
C PHE A 137 -0.87 -1.02 3.15
N LYS A 138 -0.73 -1.73 4.27
CA LYS A 138 -0.08 -1.23 5.47
C LYS A 138 0.86 -2.28 6.06
N GLU A 139 2.06 -1.83 6.50
CA GLU A 139 2.96 -2.65 7.28
C GLU A 139 3.42 -1.88 8.53
N ASP A 140 3.31 -2.52 9.69
CA ASP A 140 3.77 -1.99 10.98
C ASP A 140 4.70 -2.97 11.67
N TYR A 141 5.64 -2.47 12.47
CA TYR A 141 6.44 -3.33 13.33
C TYR A 141 5.61 -3.82 14.52
N LEU A 142 5.76 -5.10 14.86
CA LEU A 142 5.14 -5.64 16.07
C LEU A 142 5.66 -4.88 17.30
N SER A 143 4.75 -4.50 18.20
CA SER A 143 5.02 -3.65 19.37
C SER A 143 6.14 -4.13 20.31
N ASN A 144 6.56 -5.39 20.20
CA ASN A 144 7.63 -6.00 20.98
C ASN A 144 8.99 -6.05 20.24
N TYR A 145 9.04 -5.55 18.99
CA TYR A 145 10.30 -5.48 18.26
C TYR A 145 11.08 -4.24 18.72
N ASN A 146 11.79 -4.39 19.87
CA ASN A 146 12.75 -3.41 20.33
C ASN A 146 13.89 -3.32 19.32
N ASN A 147 13.78 -2.43 18.35
CA ASN A 147 14.85 -2.09 17.43
C ASN A 147 15.95 -1.32 18.17
N THR A 148 16.79 -2.05 18.93
CA THR A 148 18.06 -1.55 19.46
C THR A 148 19.12 -1.64 18.36
N THR A 149 18.96 -0.84 17.32
CA THR A 149 20.06 -0.53 16.40
C THR A 149 20.06 0.97 16.14
N THR A 150 20.64 1.69 17.09
CA THR A 150 21.18 3.03 16.85
C THR A 150 22.36 2.92 15.88
N THR A 151 22.09 2.87 14.59
CA THR A 151 23.07 3.24 13.58
C THR A 151 22.46 4.35 12.74
N ASN A 152 23.10 5.51 12.80
CA ASN A 152 22.83 6.69 11.98
C ASN A 152 23.19 6.44 10.51
N ASP A 153 22.54 5.48 9.85
CA ASP A 153 22.67 5.30 8.42
C ASP A 153 21.51 5.98 7.68
N TYR A 154 21.53 7.33 7.73
CA TYR A 154 20.72 8.11 6.81
C TYR A 154 21.31 7.97 5.40
N ILE A 155 20.57 7.37 4.49
CA ILE A 155 20.81 7.65 3.07
C ILE A 155 20.42 9.13 2.88
N GLY A 156 21.41 10.01 2.75
CA GLY A 156 21.16 11.43 2.52
C GLY A 156 20.29 11.66 1.28
N VAL A 157 19.70 12.86 1.18
CA VAL A 157 18.85 13.28 0.04
C VAL A 157 19.49 12.94 -1.31
N ASP A 158 20.82 13.04 -1.40
CA ASP A 158 21.58 12.73 -2.62
C ASP A 158 21.59 11.23 -2.94
N LYS A 159 21.68 10.35 -1.94
CA LYS A 159 21.59 8.90 -2.12
C LYS A 159 20.18 8.46 -2.49
N ALA A 160 19.16 9.08 -1.90
CA ALA A 160 17.78 8.86 -2.29
C ALA A 160 17.52 9.27 -3.76
N LYS A 161 18.10 10.40 -4.20
CA LYS A 161 18.08 10.83 -5.61
C LYS A 161 18.82 9.87 -6.51
N GLU A 162 19.98 9.37 -6.11
CA GLU A 162 20.80 8.42 -6.88
C GLU A 162 20.06 7.08 -7.08
N ILE A 163 19.40 6.56 -6.04
CA ILE A 163 18.56 5.36 -6.14
C ILE A 163 17.42 5.58 -7.12
N VAL A 164 16.79 6.75 -7.10
CA VAL A 164 15.71 7.13 -8.03
C VAL A 164 16.23 7.24 -9.47
N LEU A 165 17.38 7.85 -9.69
CA LEU A 165 17.97 8.06 -11.02
C LEU A 165 18.50 6.74 -11.62
N ASN A 166 19.18 5.92 -10.83
CA ASN A 166 19.68 4.61 -11.27
C ASN A 166 18.58 3.61 -11.62
N HIS A 167 17.39 3.71 -10.99
CA HIS A 167 16.23 2.90 -11.36
C HIS A 167 15.47 3.45 -12.57
N ALA A 168 15.62 4.73 -12.86
CA ALA A 168 15.00 5.39 -14.02
C ALA A 168 15.80 5.24 -15.32
N GLY A 169 17.02 4.65 -15.26
CA GLY A 169 17.87 4.46 -16.44
C GLY A 169 18.41 5.77 -17.01
N LEU A 170 18.56 6.81 -16.19
CA LEU A 170 19.13 8.12 -16.54
C LEU A 170 20.51 8.30 -15.93
#